data_3c05613d2e12ace8687579dbf11a00c0
#
_entry.id   3c05613d2e12ace8687579dbf11a00c0
#
_cell.length_a   1.000
_cell.length_b   1.000
_cell.length_c   1.000
_cell.angle_alpha   90.00
_cell.angle_beta   90.00
_cell.angle_gamma   90.00
#
_symmetry.space_group_name_H-M   'P 1'
#
loop_
_entity.id
_entity.type
_entity.pdbx_description
1 polymer ?
#
loop_
_entity_poly.entity_id
_entity_poly.type
_entity_poly.pdbx_seq_one_letter_code
_entity_poly.pdbx_strand_id
1 'polypeptide(L)'
;MESIAFDSSIIINLAVPTFFLLIFIEILYGYFTGKNNYRFNDTFTSISLGLISRFIPLLGIGLQGAAFAYVAVYFNLALFSASNLWVWILAFFLYDFSYYWMHRLHHEVKILWATHVVHHHGEEFNLSTALRQTSTGFLWKWVFYLPMFLIGIPPEVFVTVAGINLVYQFWVHTEHVGKLGWLEYVFITPSNHRVHHAQNKDYICLLYTSDAADDRIG
;
A
#
# COMPACT_ATOMS: atom_id res chain seq x y z
N MET A 1 20.91 -25.76 -11.80
CA MET A 1 20.86 -24.46 -11.10
C MET A 1 19.69 -24.53 -10.16
N GLU A 2 19.94 -24.61 -8.87
CA GLU A 2 18.89 -24.52 -7.87
C GLU A 2 18.23 -23.16 -8.05
N SER A 3 16.91 -23.16 -8.28
CA SER A 3 16.12 -21.94 -8.22
C SER A 3 16.24 -21.40 -6.79
N ILE A 4 16.83 -20.23 -6.63
CA ILE A 4 16.72 -19.50 -5.36
C ILE A 4 15.23 -19.20 -5.22
N ALA A 5 14.50 -20.11 -4.57
CA ALA A 5 13.12 -19.86 -4.19
C ALA A 5 13.17 -18.78 -3.11
N PHE A 6 12.98 -17.53 -3.52
CA PHE A 6 12.87 -16.42 -2.58
C PHE A 6 11.59 -16.63 -1.75
N ASP A 7 11.76 -16.88 -0.46
CA ASP A 7 10.63 -17.03 0.44
C ASP A 7 9.99 -15.65 0.67
N SER A 8 8.95 -15.38 -0.12
CA SER A 8 8.20 -14.11 -0.06
C SER A 8 7.57 -13.85 1.32
N SER A 9 7.41 -14.87 2.16
CA SER A 9 6.91 -14.72 3.53
C SER A 9 7.90 -13.95 4.42
N ILE A 10 9.19 -13.99 4.11
CA ILE A 10 10.23 -13.29 4.87
C ILE A 10 9.98 -11.78 4.85
N ILE A 11 9.60 -11.20 3.70
CA ILE A 11 9.34 -9.76 3.60
C ILE A 11 8.24 -9.36 4.58
N ILE A 12 7.12 -10.08 4.58
CA ILE A 12 5.96 -9.76 5.44
C ILE A 12 6.29 -9.99 6.91
N ASN A 13 6.99 -11.07 7.23
CA ASN A 13 7.36 -11.44 8.60
C ASN A 13 8.35 -10.43 9.21
N LEU A 14 9.24 -9.85 8.41
CA LEU A 14 10.17 -8.81 8.85
C LEU A 14 9.53 -7.41 8.82
N ALA A 15 8.61 -7.14 7.90
CA ALA A 15 7.98 -5.83 7.76
C ALA A 15 7.19 -5.44 9.03
N VAL A 16 6.38 -6.35 9.57
CA VAL A 16 5.51 -6.02 10.71
C VAL A 16 6.30 -5.58 11.95
N PRO A 17 7.28 -6.36 12.47
CA PRO A 17 8.07 -5.89 13.61
C PRO A 17 8.88 -4.63 13.29
N THR A 18 9.37 -4.49 12.06
CA THR A 18 10.07 -3.29 11.60
C THR A 18 9.16 -2.06 11.64
N PHE A 19 7.90 -2.18 11.22
CA PHE A 19 6.94 -1.09 11.27
C PHE A 19 6.71 -0.60 12.71
N PHE A 20 6.53 -1.50 13.67
CA PHE A 20 6.38 -1.11 15.07
C PHE A 20 7.65 -0.47 15.63
N LEU A 21 8.83 -0.97 15.26
CA LEU A 21 10.11 -0.36 15.63
C LEU A 21 10.24 1.07 15.08
N LEU A 22 9.89 1.28 13.81
CA LEU A 22 9.95 2.60 13.17
C LEU A 22 8.92 3.56 13.75
N ILE A 23 7.71 3.13 14.07
CA ILE A 23 6.71 3.92 14.81
C ILE A 23 7.29 4.35 16.16
N PHE A 24 7.90 3.42 16.90
CA PHE A 24 8.52 3.75 18.19
C PHE A 24 9.66 4.78 18.04
N ILE A 25 10.51 4.60 17.03
CA ILE A 25 11.59 5.56 16.72
C ILE A 25 11.01 6.93 16.36
N GLU A 26 9.94 7.00 15.55
CA GLU A 26 9.30 8.25 15.18
C GLU A 26 8.70 8.97 16.40
N ILE A 27 8.05 8.24 17.31
CA ILE A 27 7.54 8.79 18.58
C ILE A 27 8.69 9.41 19.40
N LEU A 28 9.79 8.69 19.56
CA LEU A 28 10.96 9.19 20.30
C LEU A 28 11.55 10.42 19.61
N TYR A 29 11.69 10.39 18.30
CA TYR A 29 12.21 11.52 17.54
C TYR A 29 11.31 12.76 17.71
N GLY A 30 9.99 12.60 17.58
CA GLY A 30 9.02 13.68 17.80
C GLY A 30 9.10 14.24 19.23
N TYR A 31 9.23 13.37 20.23
CA TYR A 31 9.39 13.78 21.62
C TYR A 31 10.65 14.63 21.84
N PHE A 32 11.81 14.17 21.37
CA PHE A 32 13.08 14.87 21.57
C PHE A 32 13.22 16.15 20.73
N THR A 33 12.55 16.22 19.59
CA THR A 33 12.60 17.42 18.73
C THR A 33 11.48 18.43 19.00
N GLY A 34 10.55 18.12 19.92
CA GLY A 34 9.38 18.94 20.20
C GLY A 34 8.33 18.96 19.06
N LYS A 35 8.40 18.00 18.13
CA LYS A 35 7.50 17.84 17.00
C LYS A 35 6.70 16.53 17.10
N ASN A 36 5.99 16.37 18.21
CA ASN A 36 5.18 15.18 18.41
C ASN A 36 3.87 15.28 17.63
N ASN A 37 3.69 14.37 16.68
CA ASN A 37 2.49 14.19 15.84
C ASN A 37 1.73 12.90 16.18
N TYR A 38 1.85 12.42 17.42
CA TYR A 38 1.13 11.24 17.90
C TYR A 38 0.13 11.60 18.97
N ARG A 39 -1.14 11.28 18.72
CA ARG A 39 -2.22 11.27 19.73
C ARG A 39 -2.59 9.83 20.05
N PHE A 40 -2.68 9.51 21.31
CA PHE A 40 -2.96 8.14 21.77
C PHE A 40 -4.21 7.55 21.11
N ASN A 41 -5.33 8.29 21.11
CA ASN A 41 -6.60 7.79 20.57
C ASN A 41 -6.51 7.51 19.06
N ASP A 42 -5.86 8.38 18.29
CA ASP A 42 -5.73 8.23 16.85
C ASP A 42 -4.77 7.08 16.50
N THR A 43 -3.63 7.01 17.19
CA THR A 43 -2.65 5.93 17.03
C THR A 43 -3.24 4.57 17.40
N PHE A 44 -3.94 4.49 18.54
CA PHE A 44 -4.62 3.27 18.98
C PHE A 44 -5.67 2.83 17.96
N THR A 45 -6.46 3.76 17.44
CA THR A 45 -7.45 3.47 16.39
C THR A 45 -6.78 2.97 15.11
N SER A 46 -5.70 3.61 14.66
CA SER A 46 -4.95 3.22 13.46
C SER A 46 -4.41 1.79 13.56
N ILE A 47 -3.77 1.47 14.68
CA ILE A 47 -3.26 0.12 14.95
C ILE A 47 -4.40 -0.91 15.05
N SER A 48 -5.46 -0.58 15.77
CA SER A 48 -6.62 -1.48 15.94
C SER A 48 -7.29 -1.80 14.61
N LEU A 49 -7.51 -0.80 13.76
CA LEU A 49 -8.05 -0.98 12.41
C LEU A 49 -7.12 -1.83 11.54
N GLY A 50 -5.80 -1.61 11.65
CA GLY A 50 -4.80 -2.44 11.00
C GLY A 50 -4.90 -3.90 11.40
N LEU A 51 -5.00 -4.18 12.69
CA LEU A 51 -5.17 -5.54 13.21
C LEU A 51 -6.49 -6.17 12.73
N ILE A 52 -7.62 -5.47 12.91
CA ILE A 52 -8.93 -5.95 12.48
C ILE A 52 -8.93 -6.24 10.97
N SER A 53 -8.30 -5.39 10.17
CA SER A 53 -8.21 -5.58 8.72
C SER A 53 -7.51 -6.88 8.32
N ARG A 54 -6.69 -7.46 9.20
CA ARG A 54 -6.02 -8.75 8.97
C ARG A 54 -6.90 -9.95 9.36
N PHE A 55 -7.74 -9.81 10.38
CA PHE A 55 -8.61 -10.89 10.82
C PHE A 55 -9.78 -11.16 9.87
N ILE A 56 -10.39 -10.11 9.31
CA ILE A 56 -11.57 -10.26 8.43
C ILE A 56 -11.23 -10.99 7.13
N PRO A 57 -10.14 -10.67 6.41
CA PRO A 57 -9.71 -11.50 5.28
C PRO A 57 -9.38 -12.94 5.68
N LEU A 58 -8.93 -13.19 6.91
CA LEU A 58 -8.74 -14.57 7.40
C LEU A 58 -10.05 -15.35 7.49
N LEU A 59 -11.16 -14.69 7.80
CA LEU A 59 -12.50 -15.31 7.79
C LEU A 59 -13.07 -15.44 6.37
N GLY A 60 -12.63 -14.60 5.43
CA GLY A 60 -13.03 -14.60 4.01
C GLY A 60 -11.94 -15.10 3.05
N ILE A 61 -10.93 -15.77 3.58
CA ILE A 61 -9.70 -16.25 2.89
C ILE A 61 -9.99 -16.96 1.57
N GLY A 62 -11.17 -17.57 1.46
CA GLY A 62 -11.52 -18.25 0.25
C GLY A 62 -11.60 -17.35 -0.99
N LEU A 63 -12.13 -16.12 -0.90
CA LEU A 63 -12.50 -15.36 -2.09
C LEU A 63 -11.31 -14.86 -2.90
N GLN A 64 -10.43 -14.07 -2.31
CA GLN A 64 -9.29 -13.50 -3.05
C GLN A 64 -8.29 -14.56 -3.48
N GLY A 65 -7.88 -15.43 -2.57
CA GLY A 65 -6.95 -16.52 -2.86
C GLY A 65 -7.54 -17.53 -3.84
N ALA A 66 -8.82 -17.88 -3.69
CA ALA A 66 -9.51 -18.77 -4.61
C ALA A 66 -9.67 -18.16 -6.00
N ALA A 67 -9.97 -16.86 -6.11
CA ALA A 67 -10.06 -16.17 -7.39
C ALA A 67 -8.71 -16.16 -8.11
N PHE A 68 -7.62 -15.83 -7.42
CA PHE A 68 -6.28 -15.87 -8.00
C PHE A 68 -5.87 -17.28 -8.40
N ALA A 69 -6.09 -18.28 -7.53
CA ALA A 69 -5.80 -19.67 -7.83
C ALA A 69 -6.64 -20.18 -9.01
N TYR A 70 -7.93 -19.86 -9.05
CA TYR A 70 -8.81 -20.24 -10.14
C TYR A 70 -8.33 -19.66 -11.47
N VAL A 71 -8.02 -18.36 -11.51
CA VAL A 71 -7.49 -17.71 -12.70
C VAL A 71 -6.13 -18.29 -13.10
N ALA A 72 -5.23 -18.50 -12.14
CA ALA A 72 -3.91 -19.07 -12.42
C ALA A 72 -3.97 -20.50 -12.96
N VAL A 73 -4.97 -21.29 -12.57
CA VAL A 73 -5.11 -22.68 -13.04
C VAL A 73 -5.84 -22.78 -14.37
N TYR A 74 -6.93 -22.03 -14.57
CA TYR A 74 -7.84 -22.25 -15.71
C TYR A 74 -7.70 -21.22 -16.83
N PHE A 75 -7.18 -20.02 -16.54
CA PHE A 75 -7.12 -18.91 -17.50
C PHE A 75 -5.73 -18.33 -17.72
N ASN A 76 -4.72 -18.88 -17.05
CA ASN A 76 -3.36 -18.40 -17.13
C ASN A 76 -2.79 -18.66 -18.55
N LEU A 77 -2.36 -17.58 -19.21
CA LEU A 77 -1.69 -17.65 -20.50
C LEU A 77 -0.25 -18.19 -20.42
N ALA A 78 0.28 -18.37 -19.22
CA ALA A 78 1.61 -18.90 -18.92
C ALA A 78 2.75 -18.21 -19.70
N LEU A 79 2.64 -16.91 -19.92
CA LEU A 79 3.61 -16.17 -20.74
C LEU A 79 4.95 -15.92 -20.03
N PHE A 80 4.99 -16.05 -18.71
CA PHE A 80 6.12 -15.58 -17.91
C PHE A 80 6.65 -16.65 -16.96
N SER A 81 7.96 -16.58 -16.70
CA SER A 81 8.66 -17.46 -15.74
C SER A 81 9.41 -16.63 -14.72
N ALA A 82 9.33 -17.02 -13.45
CA ALA A 82 10.05 -16.39 -12.34
C ALA A 82 11.59 -16.47 -12.47
N SER A 83 12.10 -17.37 -13.31
CA SER A 83 13.55 -17.47 -13.58
C SER A 83 14.13 -16.28 -14.36
N ASN A 84 13.27 -15.51 -15.03
CA ASN A 84 13.68 -14.38 -15.85
C ASN A 84 13.59 -13.06 -15.06
N LEU A 85 14.73 -12.40 -14.87
CA LEU A 85 14.79 -11.13 -14.10
C LEU A 85 13.85 -10.04 -14.66
N TRP A 86 13.70 -9.96 -15.98
CA TRP A 86 12.81 -8.96 -16.59
C TRP A 86 11.34 -9.14 -16.19
N VAL A 87 10.91 -10.35 -15.82
CA VAL A 87 9.54 -10.62 -15.33
C VAL A 87 9.28 -9.94 -14.00
N TRP A 88 10.30 -9.87 -13.15
CA TRP A 88 10.22 -9.15 -11.87
C TRP A 88 10.07 -7.64 -12.09
N ILE A 89 10.83 -7.10 -13.05
CA ILE A 89 10.75 -5.68 -13.42
C ILE A 89 9.37 -5.38 -14.02
N LEU A 90 8.91 -6.20 -14.95
CA LEU A 90 7.58 -6.06 -15.54
C LEU A 90 6.47 -6.15 -14.49
N ALA A 91 6.55 -7.14 -13.60
CA ALA A 91 5.58 -7.33 -12.53
C ALA A 91 5.54 -6.13 -11.56
N PHE A 92 6.69 -5.52 -11.27
CA PHE A 92 6.76 -4.31 -10.46
C PHE A 92 5.96 -3.17 -11.11
N PHE A 93 6.18 -2.88 -12.39
CA PHE A 93 5.43 -1.83 -13.09
C PHE A 93 3.95 -2.16 -13.28
N LEU A 94 3.61 -3.41 -13.55
CA LEU A 94 2.20 -3.83 -13.66
C LEU A 94 1.48 -3.76 -12.31
N TYR A 95 2.17 -4.11 -11.22
CA TYR A 95 1.63 -3.98 -9.89
C TYR A 95 1.35 -2.51 -9.55
N ASP A 96 2.33 -1.64 -9.79
CA ASP A 96 2.21 -0.20 -9.53
C ASP A 96 1.09 0.43 -10.36
N PHE A 97 1.00 0.09 -11.64
CA PHE A 97 -0.10 0.49 -12.52
C PHE A 97 -1.47 0.01 -12.01
N SER A 98 -1.57 -1.25 -11.57
CA SER A 98 -2.80 -1.81 -11.00
C SER A 98 -3.17 -1.12 -9.69
N TYR A 99 -2.16 -0.85 -8.86
CA TYR A 99 -2.30 -0.11 -7.62
C TYR A 99 -2.80 1.33 -7.86
N TYR A 100 -2.21 2.02 -8.84
CA TYR A 100 -2.65 3.37 -9.22
C TYR A 100 -4.14 3.40 -9.55
N TRP A 101 -4.60 2.54 -10.48
CA TRP A 101 -6.01 2.50 -10.85
C TRP A 101 -6.93 2.07 -9.71
N MET A 102 -6.50 1.11 -8.92
CA MET A 102 -7.21 0.71 -7.72
C MET A 102 -7.38 1.91 -6.78
N HIS A 103 -6.30 2.58 -6.45
CA HIS A 103 -6.29 3.72 -5.52
C HIS A 103 -7.15 4.88 -6.06
N ARG A 104 -6.94 5.25 -7.32
CA ARG A 104 -7.71 6.28 -8.00
C ARG A 104 -9.21 6.00 -7.95
N LEU A 105 -9.65 4.82 -8.33
CA LEU A 105 -11.07 4.46 -8.29
C LEU A 105 -11.63 4.39 -6.87
N HIS A 106 -10.81 4.06 -5.88
CA HIS A 106 -11.21 4.13 -4.47
C HIS A 106 -11.52 5.56 -4.02
N HIS A 107 -11.04 6.55 -4.69
CA HIS A 107 -11.38 7.94 -4.42
C HIS A 107 -12.51 8.47 -5.31
N GLU A 108 -12.62 8.05 -6.56
CA GLU A 108 -13.62 8.55 -7.50
C GLU A 108 -14.98 7.85 -7.38
N VAL A 109 -15.00 6.57 -7.00
CA VAL A 109 -16.23 5.76 -6.92
C VAL A 109 -16.72 5.65 -5.49
N LYS A 110 -17.91 6.17 -5.21
CA LYS A 110 -18.47 6.28 -3.83
C LYS A 110 -18.42 5.00 -3.00
N ILE A 111 -18.73 3.84 -3.59
CA ILE A 111 -18.72 2.57 -2.86
C ILE A 111 -17.28 2.14 -2.51
N LEU A 112 -16.33 2.42 -3.37
CA LEU A 112 -14.92 2.16 -3.13
C LEU A 112 -14.35 3.18 -2.12
N TRP A 113 -14.74 4.46 -2.25
CA TRP A 113 -14.40 5.49 -1.26
C TRP A 113 -14.88 5.11 0.14
N ALA A 114 -16.09 4.60 0.29
CA ALA A 114 -16.60 4.15 1.58
C ALA A 114 -15.70 3.10 2.26
N THR A 115 -14.91 2.36 1.50
CA THR A 115 -13.90 1.45 2.04
C THR A 115 -12.57 2.13 2.29
N HIS A 116 -12.23 3.18 1.56
CA HIS A 116 -10.91 3.83 1.60
C HIS A 116 -10.88 5.03 2.56
N VAL A 117 -12.00 5.70 2.77
CA VAL A 117 -12.13 6.84 3.69
C VAL A 117 -11.62 6.53 5.10
N VAL A 118 -11.71 5.28 5.54
CA VAL A 118 -11.16 4.82 6.82
C VAL A 118 -9.66 5.15 6.94
N HIS A 119 -8.92 5.01 5.84
CA HIS A 119 -7.50 5.33 5.76
C HIS A 119 -7.25 6.84 5.87
N HIS A 120 -8.07 7.66 5.22
CA HIS A 120 -7.97 9.12 5.19
C HIS A 120 -8.58 9.82 6.42
N HIS A 121 -9.23 9.10 7.33
CA HIS A 121 -9.92 9.69 8.48
C HIS A 121 -9.02 9.90 9.71
N GLY A 122 -7.71 9.72 9.59
CA GLY A 122 -6.75 10.02 10.66
C GLY A 122 -6.67 11.54 10.90
N GLU A 123 -6.65 11.96 12.17
CA GLU A 123 -6.44 13.37 12.52
C GLU A 123 -4.95 13.75 12.48
N GLU A 124 -4.09 12.79 12.77
CA GLU A 124 -2.64 12.97 12.75
C GLU A 124 -2.03 12.16 11.59
N PHE A 125 -0.99 12.71 10.98
CA PHE A 125 -0.27 12.05 9.90
C PHE A 125 1.12 11.60 10.38
N ASN A 126 1.25 10.29 10.59
CA ASN A 126 2.46 9.66 11.10
C ASN A 126 2.53 8.20 10.64
N LEU A 127 3.60 7.48 10.94
CA LEU A 127 3.79 6.09 10.48
C LEU A 127 2.67 5.14 10.93
N SER A 128 1.94 5.43 12.02
CA SER A 128 0.80 4.60 12.40
C SER A 128 -0.39 4.75 11.45
N THR A 129 -0.48 5.88 10.72
CA THR A 129 -1.51 6.11 9.70
C THR A 129 -1.43 5.06 8.57
N ALA A 130 -0.23 4.60 8.23
CA ALA A 130 -0.04 3.51 7.27
C ALA A 130 -0.76 2.21 7.69
N LEU A 131 -0.89 1.98 9.00
CA LEU A 131 -1.59 0.80 9.54
C LEU A 131 -3.11 0.96 9.55
N ARG A 132 -3.63 2.17 9.34
CA ARG A 132 -5.06 2.48 9.33
C ARG A 132 -5.72 1.91 8.07
N GLN A 133 -6.02 0.63 8.07
CA GLN A 133 -6.52 -0.10 6.92
C GLN A 133 -7.99 -0.48 7.08
N THR A 134 -8.72 -0.48 5.96
CA THR A 134 -10.10 -0.94 5.93
C THR A 134 -10.20 -2.47 6.02
N SER A 135 -11.22 -2.94 6.71
CA SER A 135 -11.55 -4.37 6.80
C SER A 135 -12.30 -4.90 5.57
N THR A 136 -12.85 -4.02 4.73
CA THR A 136 -13.68 -4.38 3.57
C THR A 136 -12.92 -4.38 2.24
N GLY A 137 -11.65 -3.97 2.24
CA GLY A 137 -10.83 -3.89 1.03
C GLY A 137 -10.67 -5.23 0.30
N PHE A 138 -10.77 -6.37 0.99
CA PHE A 138 -10.71 -7.72 0.40
C PHE A 138 -11.84 -7.99 -0.59
N LEU A 139 -12.93 -7.23 -0.55
CA LEU A 139 -14.06 -7.39 -1.47
C LEU A 139 -13.73 -6.91 -2.89
N TRP A 140 -12.85 -5.91 -3.02
CA TRP A 140 -12.67 -5.19 -4.28
C TRP A 140 -11.23 -5.17 -4.79
N LYS A 141 -10.25 -5.09 -3.89
CA LYS A 141 -8.84 -4.82 -4.27
C LYS A 141 -8.28 -5.87 -5.22
N TRP A 142 -8.62 -7.14 -5.05
CA TRP A 142 -8.10 -8.25 -5.85
C TRP A 142 -8.47 -8.18 -7.33
N VAL A 143 -9.61 -7.56 -7.66
CA VAL A 143 -10.10 -7.43 -9.05
C VAL A 143 -9.07 -6.70 -9.92
N PHE A 144 -8.42 -5.69 -9.37
CA PHE A 144 -7.43 -4.89 -10.09
C PHE A 144 -6.14 -5.65 -10.43
N TYR A 145 -5.83 -6.69 -9.69
CA TYR A 145 -4.63 -7.50 -9.89
C TYR A 145 -4.88 -8.78 -10.70
N LEU A 146 -6.14 -9.15 -10.96
CA LEU A 146 -6.48 -10.31 -11.80
C LEU A 146 -5.78 -10.32 -13.16
N PRO A 147 -5.63 -9.19 -13.88
CA PRO A 147 -4.94 -9.17 -15.16
C PRO A 147 -3.52 -9.71 -15.09
N MET A 148 -2.80 -9.51 -13.98
CA MET A 148 -1.45 -10.03 -13.79
C MET A 148 -1.42 -11.56 -13.79
N PHE A 149 -2.42 -12.20 -13.15
CA PHE A 149 -2.56 -13.65 -13.13
C PHE A 149 -3.03 -14.21 -14.47
N LEU A 150 -3.89 -13.48 -15.20
CA LEU A 150 -4.33 -13.85 -16.54
C LEU A 150 -3.17 -13.94 -17.53
N ILE A 151 -2.29 -12.96 -17.56
CA ILE A 151 -1.12 -12.96 -18.44
C ILE A 151 -0.02 -13.92 -17.98
N GLY A 152 -0.11 -14.46 -16.77
CA GLY A 152 0.79 -15.48 -16.26
C GLY A 152 1.95 -14.96 -15.43
N ILE A 153 1.82 -13.82 -14.73
CA ILE A 153 2.77 -13.45 -13.69
C ILE A 153 2.75 -14.52 -12.60
N PRO A 154 3.90 -15.13 -12.26
CA PRO A 154 3.96 -16.17 -11.24
C PRO A 154 3.53 -15.64 -9.85
N PRO A 155 2.78 -16.42 -9.06
CA PRO A 155 2.30 -15.99 -7.73
C PRO A 155 3.40 -15.52 -6.79
N GLU A 156 4.56 -16.18 -6.79
CA GLU A 156 5.72 -15.81 -5.97
C GLU A 156 6.29 -14.43 -6.35
N VAL A 157 6.28 -14.10 -7.64
CA VAL A 157 6.69 -12.77 -8.14
C VAL A 157 5.69 -11.72 -7.67
N PHE A 158 4.39 -12.00 -7.85
CA PHE A 158 3.33 -11.10 -7.40
C PHE A 158 3.40 -10.81 -5.89
N VAL A 159 3.52 -11.84 -5.05
CA VAL A 159 3.56 -11.69 -3.60
C VAL A 159 4.79 -10.91 -3.16
N THR A 160 5.94 -11.14 -3.79
CA THR A 160 7.17 -10.40 -3.49
C THR A 160 7.03 -8.93 -3.85
N VAL A 161 6.55 -8.61 -5.05
CA VAL A 161 6.33 -7.22 -5.48
C VAL A 161 5.30 -6.53 -4.59
N ALA A 162 4.21 -7.22 -4.22
CA ALA A 162 3.21 -6.72 -3.28
C ALA A 162 3.83 -6.41 -1.91
N GLY A 163 4.75 -7.26 -1.43
CA GLY A 163 5.48 -7.03 -0.18
C GLY A 163 6.40 -5.81 -0.24
N ILE A 164 7.11 -5.63 -1.35
CA ILE A 164 7.96 -4.44 -1.57
C ILE A 164 7.11 -3.18 -1.60
N ASN A 165 5.97 -3.21 -2.32
CA ASN A 165 5.04 -2.08 -2.35
C ASN A 165 4.48 -1.77 -0.96
N LEU A 166 4.13 -2.79 -0.16
CA LEU A 166 3.65 -2.61 1.22
C LEU A 166 4.68 -1.87 2.09
N VAL A 167 5.97 -2.25 1.99
CA VAL A 167 7.05 -1.58 2.72
C VAL A 167 7.21 -0.14 2.24
N TYR A 168 7.13 0.06 0.93
CA TYR A 168 7.19 1.40 0.34
C TYR A 168 6.02 2.27 0.81
N GLN A 169 4.79 1.75 0.82
CA GLN A 169 3.60 2.46 1.30
C GLN A 169 3.68 2.86 2.77
N PHE A 170 4.43 2.14 3.58
CA PHE A 170 4.56 2.45 5.00
C PHE A 170 5.36 3.73 5.25
N TRP A 171 6.55 3.86 4.64
CA TRP A 171 7.45 4.97 4.95
C TRP A 171 6.96 6.34 4.46
N VAL A 172 6.06 6.39 3.48
CA VAL A 172 5.51 7.67 2.97
C VAL A 172 4.56 8.36 3.97
N HIS A 173 4.14 7.67 5.03
CA HIS A 173 3.23 8.22 6.04
C HIS A 173 3.98 8.87 7.20
N THR A 174 4.78 9.89 6.93
CA THR A 174 5.46 10.65 8.00
C THR A 174 5.53 12.13 7.71
N GLU A 175 5.43 12.96 8.76
CA GLU A 175 5.64 14.40 8.65
C GLU A 175 7.11 14.81 8.78
N HIS A 176 7.96 13.92 9.28
CA HIS A 176 9.36 14.26 9.58
C HIS A 176 10.26 14.30 8.36
N VAL A 177 9.80 13.82 7.21
CA VAL A 177 10.51 13.91 5.93
C VAL A 177 9.94 15.06 5.12
N GLY A 178 10.77 16.04 4.81
CA GLY A 178 10.43 17.19 3.95
C GLY A 178 10.49 16.85 2.46
N LYS A 179 10.49 17.88 1.63
CA LYS A 179 10.61 17.74 0.18
C LYS A 179 11.95 17.13 -0.22
N LEU A 180 11.90 16.11 -1.07
CA LEU A 180 13.06 15.35 -1.56
C LEU A 180 13.53 15.83 -2.96
N GLY A 181 13.10 17.02 -3.38
CA GLY A 181 13.54 17.66 -4.61
C GLY A 181 13.11 16.90 -5.86
N TRP A 182 14.05 16.56 -6.74
CA TRP A 182 13.74 15.92 -8.01
C TRP A 182 13.12 14.51 -7.86
N LEU A 183 13.33 13.83 -6.74
CA LEU A 183 12.72 12.52 -6.47
C LEU A 183 11.19 12.59 -6.46
N GLU A 184 10.60 13.72 -6.09
CA GLU A 184 9.14 13.93 -6.06
C GLU A 184 8.50 13.96 -7.45
N TYR A 185 9.32 14.06 -8.51
CA TYR A 185 8.84 13.96 -9.89
C TYR A 185 8.67 12.51 -10.38
N VAL A 186 9.29 11.55 -9.67
CA VAL A 186 9.32 10.15 -10.08
C VAL A 186 8.65 9.27 -9.05
N PHE A 187 8.79 9.60 -7.76
CA PHE A 187 8.32 8.79 -6.66
C PHE A 187 7.31 9.54 -5.80
N ILE A 188 6.38 8.81 -5.21
CA ILE A 188 5.54 9.31 -4.13
C ILE A 188 6.42 9.43 -2.89
N THR A 189 6.61 10.65 -2.39
CA THR A 189 7.39 10.93 -1.20
C THR A 189 6.45 11.24 -0.02
N PRO A 190 6.96 11.26 1.22
CA PRO A 190 6.14 11.67 2.36
C PRO A 190 5.53 13.07 2.19
N SER A 191 6.22 14.01 1.53
CA SER A 191 5.67 15.35 1.32
C SER A 191 4.46 15.34 0.37
N ASN A 192 4.51 14.56 -0.71
CA ASN A 192 3.41 14.40 -1.64
C ASN A 192 2.23 13.64 -1.00
N HIS A 193 2.54 12.55 -0.31
CA HIS A 193 1.52 11.71 0.31
C HIS A 193 0.79 12.42 1.45
N ARG A 194 1.47 13.33 2.15
CA ARG A 194 0.85 14.21 3.15
C ARG A 194 -0.19 15.14 2.55
N VAL A 195 0.04 15.68 1.34
CA VAL A 195 -0.95 16.49 0.63
C VAL A 195 -2.13 15.63 0.21
N HIS A 196 -1.89 14.41 -0.27
CA HIS A 196 -2.92 13.44 -0.61
C HIS A 196 -3.83 13.10 0.59
N HIS A 197 -3.31 13.08 1.81
CA HIS A 197 -4.06 12.89 3.04
C HIS A 197 -4.67 14.17 3.62
N ALA A 198 -4.40 15.33 3.02
CA ALA A 198 -4.92 16.59 3.54
C ALA A 198 -6.45 16.65 3.47
N GLN A 199 -7.06 17.12 4.57
CA GLN A 199 -8.51 17.22 4.71
C GLN A 199 -9.04 18.60 4.32
N ASN A 200 -8.21 19.50 3.81
CA ASN A 200 -8.60 20.81 3.36
C ASN A 200 -9.51 20.69 2.15
N LYS A 201 -10.48 21.60 2.07
CA LYS A 201 -11.47 21.61 0.99
C LYS A 201 -10.84 21.65 -0.41
N ASP A 202 -9.69 22.29 -0.53
CA ASP A 202 -8.96 22.43 -1.78
C ASP A 202 -8.19 21.15 -2.19
N TYR A 203 -7.97 20.23 -1.25
CA TYR A 203 -7.24 18.99 -1.45
C TYR A 203 -8.09 17.72 -1.31
N ILE A 204 -9.28 17.83 -0.68
CA ILE A 204 -10.24 16.72 -0.62
C ILE A 204 -10.68 16.36 -2.04
N CYS A 205 -10.43 15.14 -2.45
CA CYS A 205 -10.73 14.62 -3.79
C CYS A 205 -9.79 15.10 -4.92
N LEU A 206 -8.70 15.79 -4.64
CA LEU A 206 -7.64 15.96 -5.63
C LEU A 206 -6.85 14.67 -5.80
N LEU A 207 -7.50 13.77 -6.48
CA LEU A 207 -6.91 12.50 -6.85
C LEU A 207 -6.50 12.46 -8.28
N TYR A 208 -5.79 13.44 -8.61
CA TYR A 208 -5.19 13.34 -9.92
C TYR A 208 -3.86 12.60 -9.86
N THR A 209 -3.40 12.29 -8.63
CA THR A 209 -2.12 11.62 -8.56
C THR A 209 -2.01 10.78 -7.31
N SER A 210 -1.91 9.49 -7.49
CA SER A 210 -0.97 8.73 -6.70
C SER A 210 0.45 9.28 -6.90
N ASP A 211 0.60 10.21 -7.81
CA ASP A 211 1.83 10.83 -8.22
C ASP A 211 1.82 12.31 -7.88
N ALA A 212 2.99 12.76 -7.55
CA ALA A 212 3.37 14.09 -7.18
C ALA A 212 3.08 15.19 -8.23
N ALA A 213 2.37 14.90 -9.30
CA ALA A 213 2.26 15.84 -10.40
C ALA A 213 1.25 16.96 -10.16
N ASP A 214 0.20 16.73 -9.35
CA ASP A 214 -0.83 17.74 -9.08
C ASP A 214 -0.56 18.61 -7.85
N ASP A 215 0.36 18.17 -6.97
CA ASP A 215 0.82 19.00 -5.85
C ASP A 215 1.64 20.22 -6.27
N ARG A 216 1.78 20.45 -7.60
CA ARG A 216 2.58 21.53 -8.19
C ARG A 216 1.81 22.80 -8.47
N ILE A 217 0.51 22.82 -8.26
CA ILE A 217 -0.35 23.96 -8.59
C ILE A 217 -0.70 24.78 -7.33
N GLY A 218 0.14 24.69 -6.29
CA GLY A 218 0.05 25.51 -5.08
C GLY A 218 1.24 26.44 -4.93
#